data_9e86170dd5fa7500d0321ee0cffad9ee
#
_entry.id   9e86170dd5fa7500d0321ee0cffad9ee
#
_cell.length_a   1.000
_cell.length_b   1.000
_cell.length_c   1.000
_cell.angle_alpha   90.00
_cell.angle_beta   90.00
_cell.angle_gamma   90.00
#
_symmetry.space_group_name_H-M   'P 1'
#
loop_
_entity.id
_entity.type
_entity.pdbx_description
1 polymer ?
#
loop_
_entity_poly.entity_id
_entity_poly.type
_entity_poly.pdbx_seq_one_letter_code
_entity_poly.pdbx_strand_id
1 'polypeptide(L)'
;RTRGGSLGRLFEGKRYLYELPWYMIVGSPGAGKTTALLNSGLQFPVARQMGNVPRSLVLQSQGGTVHCDWWFTNEAVLIDTAGRYTTQDSSPTKDHTEWLGFLGLLRKHRTRAPINGVIVALNAYELLTLSEAERAEHAALVRDRLSELRQELGIRFPVYVIVTKLDLLGGFAEYFQSLTSEGRTQTWGFTLPYQGGKSSNTAETAGHRAVLREQVGVEFGLLKDRLA
;
A
#
# COMPACT_ATOMS: atom_id res chain seq x y z
N ARG A 1 29.02 -36.50 20.19
CA ARG A 1 28.84 -35.19 20.86
C ARG A 1 29.34 -34.11 19.91
N THR A 2 28.51 -33.65 19.02
CA THR A 2 28.80 -32.53 18.11
C THR A 2 28.21 -31.26 18.72
N ARG A 3 29.10 -30.33 19.06
CA ARG A 3 28.78 -28.96 19.47
C ARG A 3 28.16 -28.25 18.29
N GLY A 4 26.84 -28.21 18.22
CA GLY A 4 26.09 -27.36 17.33
C GLY A 4 26.31 -25.90 17.73
N GLY A 5 26.99 -25.17 16.87
CA GLY A 5 27.55 -23.87 17.19
C GLY A 5 26.49 -22.79 17.45
N SER A 6 26.90 -21.87 18.29
CA SER A 6 26.20 -20.62 18.70
C SER A 6 25.68 -19.75 17.55
N LEU A 7 26.20 -19.92 16.34
CA LEU A 7 25.77 -19.21 15.12
C LEU A 7 24.37 -19.60 14.65
N GLY A 8 23.94 -20.87 14.85
CA GLY A 8 22.58 -21.29 14.48
C GLY A 8 21.50 -20.55 15.25
N ARG A 9 21.70 -20.31 16.54
CA ARG A 9 20.72 -19.58 17.39
C ARG A 9 20.61 -18.08 17.05
N LEU A 10 21.68 -17.47 16.55
CA LEU A 10 21.65 -16.07 16.10
C LEU A 10 20.86 -15.91 14.80
N PHE A 11 20.81 -16.94 13.96
CA PHE A 11 19.99 -16.94 12.74
C PHE A 11 18.53 -17.32 13.02
N GLU A 12 18.25 -18.17 13.99
CA GLU A 12 16.88 -18.48 14.43
C GLU A 12 16.20 -17.27 15.08
N GLY A 13 16.94 -16.42 15.80
CA GLY A 13 16.38 -15.27 16.52
C GLY A 13 15.77 -14.16 15.64
N LYS A 14 15.98 -14.16 14.30
CA LYS A 14 15.38 -13.17 13.38
C LYS A 14 14.47 -13.80 12.32
N ARG A 15 14.32 -15.11 12.31
CA ARG A 15 13.52 -15.83 11.30
C ARG A 15 12.07 -15.42 11.34
N TYR A 16 11.50 -15.22 12.52
CA TYR A 16 10.11 -14.79 12.72
C TYR A 16 9.78 -13.46 12.02
N LEU A 17 10.78 -12.56 11.82
CA LEU A 17 10.56 -11.29 11.10
C LEU A 17 10.25 -11.50 9.62
N TYR A 18 10.54 -12.68 9.06
CA TYR A 18 10.35 -12.99 7.64
C TYR A 18 9.29 -14.06 7.39
N GLU A 19 8.62 -14.54 8.43
CA GLU A 19 7.52 -15.53 8.31
C GLU A 19 6.31 -14.91 7.62
N LEU A 20 6.01 -13.66 7.95
CA LEU A 20 4.93 -12.91 7.31
C LEU A 20 5.48 -11.85 6.35
N PRO A 21 4.84 -11.65 5.19
CA PRO A 21 5.16 -10.54 4.31
C PRO A 21 4.72 -9.21 4.93
N TRP A 22 5.49 -8.16 4.69
CA TRP A 22 5.19 -6.81 5.18
C TRP A 22 4.80 -5.91 4.03
N TYR A 23 3.63 -5.32 4.11
CA TYR A 23 3.13 -4.35 3.13
C TYR A 23 2.96 -2.98 3.76
N MET A 24 3.41 -1.96 3.07
CA MET A 24 3.22 -0.58 3.47
C MET A 24 2.07 0.02 2.68
N ILE A 25 1.20 0.79 3.34
CA ILE A 25 0.09 1.47 2.69
C ILE A 25 0.37 2.96 2.70
N VAL A 26 0.35 3.56 1.52
CA VAL A 26 0.60 4.99 1.28
C VAL A 26 -0.60 5.61 0.55
N GLY A 27 -0.77 6.91 0.70
CA GLY A 27 -1.84 7.68 0.05
C GLY A 27 -2.14 8.95 0.83
N SER A 28 -2.83 9.90 0.22
CA SER A 28 -3.19 11.19 0.81
C SER A 28 -3.97 11.06 2.12
N PRO A 29 -4.00 12.10 2.95
CA PRO A 29 -4.90 12.17 4.10
C PRO A 29 -6.34 11.93 3.64
N GLY A 30 -7.09 11.13 4.39
CA GLY A 30 -8.46 10.82 4.02
C GLY A 30 -8.65 9.85 2.85
N ALA A 31 -7.59 9.29 2.25
CA ALA A 31 -7.69 8.32 1.15
C ALA A 31 -8.33 6.97 1.54
N GLY A 32 -8.77 6.78 2.77
CA GLY A 32 -9.45 5.55 3.20
C GLY A 32 -8.54 4.36 3.48
N LYS A 33 -7.23 4.57 3.68
CA LYS A 33 -6.24 3.51 3.94
C LYS A 33 -6.65 2.58 5.09
N THR A 34 -6.82 3.14 6.27
CA THR A 34 -7.22 2.40 7.48
C THR A 34 -8.57 1.70 7.30
N THR A 35 -9.54 2.37 6.66
CA THR A 35 -10.86 1.79 6.39
C THR A 35 -10.77 0.60 5.45
N ALA A 36 -9.92 0.68 4.40
CA ALA A 36 -9.70 -0.42 3.49
C ALA A 36 -9.09 -1.63 4.20
N LEU A 37 -8.13 -1.41 5.12
CA LEU A 37 -7.56 -2.48 5.94
C LEU A 37 -8.60 -3.17 6.81
N LEU A 38 -9.40 -2.41 7.51
CA LEU A 38 -10.41 -2.93 8.42
C LEU A 38 -11.50 -3.74 7.70
N ASN A 39 -11.82 -3.35 6.47
CA ASN A 39 -12.81 -4.02 5.64
C ASN A 39 -12.21 -5.08 4.68
N SER A 40 -10.93 -5.36 4.78
CA SER A 40 -10.23 -6.32 3.91
C SER A 40 -10.62 -7.78 4.13
N GLY A 41 -11.33 -8.10 5.20
CA GLY A 41 -11.63 -9.49 5.59
C GLY A 41 -10.47 -10.18 6.31
N LEU A 42 -9.32 -9.54 6.45
CA LEU A 42 -8.17 -10.09 7.18
C LEU A 42 -8.50 -10.29 8.67
N GLN A 43 -7.90 -11.33 9.26
CA GLN A 43 -8.06 -11.62 10.69
C GLN A 43 -6.94 -10.92 11.48
N PHE A 44 -7.32 -10.19 12.52
CA PHE A 44 -6.42 -9.47 13.42
C PHE A 44 -6.37 -10.13 14.80
N PRO A 45 -5.58 -11.19 15.00
CA PRO A 45 -5.58 -11.99 16.23
C PRO A 45 -5.15 -11.21 17.47
N VAL A 46 -4.16 -10.31 17.33
CA VAL A 46 -3.67 -9.49 18.45
C VAL A 46 -4.77 -8.54 18.95
N ALA A 47 -5.57 -8.01 18.06
CA ALA A 47 -6.70 -7.17 18.41
C ALA A 47 -7.78 -7.93 19.23
N ARG A 48 -7.96 -9.23 18.97
CA ARG A 48 -8.89 -10.09 19.72
C ARG A 48 -8.37 -10.44 21.12
N GLN A 49 -7.05 -10.61 21.30
CA GLN A 49 -6.44 -10.94 22.58
C GLN A 49 -6.42 -9.76 23.56
N MET A 50 -6.39 -8.53 23.09
CA MET A 50 -6.45 -7.32 23.90
C MET A 50 -7.86 -6.96 24.37
N GLY A 51 -8.85 -7.85 24.19
CA GLY A 51 -10.22 -7.67 24.65
C GLY A 51 -10.84 -6.41 24.08
N ASN A 52 -11.60 -6.54 23.00
CA ASN A 52 -12.22 -5.44 22.27
C ASN A 52 -11.20 -4.34 21.91
N VAL A 53 -10.61 -4.46 20.73
CA VAL A 53 -10.17 -3.23 20.07
C VAL A 53 -11.43 -2.40 19.97
N PRO A 54 -11.56 -1.35 20.74
CA PRO A 54 -12.79 -0.58 20.68
C PRO A 54 -12.94 -0.14 19.22
N ARG A 55 -14.14 -0.27 18.66
CA ARG A 55 -14.52 0.54 17.50
C ARG A 55 -14.10 2.02 17.71
N SER A 56 -13.90 2.42 18.96
CA SER A 56 -13.36 3.70 19.37
C SER A 56 -11.88 3.95 18.98
N LEU A 57 -11.01 2.94 18.87
CA LEU A 57 -9.68 3.15 18.28
C LEU A 57 -9.79 3.40 16.76
N VAL A 58 -10.75 2.76 16.11
CA VAL A 58 -11.11 3.04 14.71
C VAL A 58 -11.79 4.41 14.58
N LEU A 59 -12.58 4.82 15.57
CA LEU A 59 -13.31 6.10 15.59
C LEU A 59 -12.48 7.26 16.17
N GLN A 60 -11.46 6.99 16.99
CA GLN A 60 -10.53 8.04 17.45
C GLN A 60 -9.61 8.53 16.35
N SER A 61 -9.50 7.84 15.23
CA SER A 61 -8.83 8.37 14.03
C SER A 61 -9.72 9.31 13.20
N GLN A 62 -10.67 10.02 13.79
CA GLN A 62 -11.33 11.12 13.07
C GLN A 62 -10.33 12.21 12.63
N GLY A 63 -9.08 12.15 13.12
CA GLY A 63 -7.95 12.94 12.65
C GLY A 63 -6.98 12.22 11.71
N GLY A 64 -7.22 10.96 11.35
CA GLY A 64 -6.29 10.13 10.56
C GLY A 64 -5.12 9.54 11.38
N THR A 65 -4.35 8.66 10.75
CA THR A 65 -3.13 8.09 11.34
C THR A 65 -2.09 9.18 11.57
N VAL A 66 -1.66 9.35 12.83
CA VAL A 66 -0.72 10.44 13.20
C VAL A 66 0.72 10.07 12.83
N HIS A 67 1.09 8.81 12.94
CA HIS A 67 2.43 8.31 12.60
C HIS A 67 2.33 7.11 11.66
N CYS A 68 2.65 5.91 12.15
CA CYS A 68 2.51 4.65 11.45
C CYS A 68 1.84 3.65 12.38
N ASP A 69 0.74 3.08 11.94
CA ASP A 69 0.05 2.03 12.68
C ASP A 69 0.42 0.66 12.14
N TRP A 70 0.65 -0.28 13.04
CA TRP A 70 1.06 -1.63 12.72
C TRP A 70 -0.10 -2.59 12.90
N TRP A 71 -0.47 -3.28 11.83
CA TRP A 71 -1.56 -4.23 11.81
C TRP A 71 -1.02 -5.64 11.59
N PHE A 72 -1.09 -6.47 12.62
CA PHE A 72 -0.64 -7.85 12.56
C PHE A 72 -1.82 -8.76 12.23
N THR A 73 -1.72 -9.45 11.10
CA THR A 73 -2.72 -10.43 10.65
C THR A 73 -2.12 -11.83 10.63
N ASN A 74 -2.95 -12.85 10.36
CA ASN A 74 -2.45 -14.21 10.15
C ASN A 74 -1.65 -14.38 8.84
N GLU A 75 -1.78 -13.45 7.90
CA GLU A 75 -1.25 -13.57 6.54
C GLU A 75 -0.16 -12.55 6.22
N ALA A 76 -0.18 -11.40 6.89
CA ALA A 76 0.73 -10.29 6.62
C ALA A 76 0.87 -9.35 7.82
N VAL A 77 1.91 -8.53 7.78
CA VAL A 77 2.02 -7.32 8.59
C VAL A 77 1.76 -6.13 7.68
N LEU A 78 0.79 -5.30 8.06
CA LEU A 78 0.41 -4.11 7.29
C LEU A 78 0.86 -2.86 8.07
N ILE A 79 1.52 -1.96 7.38
CA ILE A 79 2.04 -0.71 7.92
C ILE A 79 1.20 0.41 7.33
N ASP A 80 0.25 0.92 8.11
CA ASP A 80 -0.62 2.03 7.71
C ASP A 80 0.10 3.35 8.02
N THR A 81 0.51 4.06 6.98
CA THR A 81 1.26 5.31 7.12
C THR A 81 0.36 6.52 7.19
N ALA A 82 0.76 7.53 7.97
CA ALA A 82 0.08 8.81 7.98
C ALA A 82 0.04 9.44 6.58
N GLY A 83 -1.10 9.98 6.19
CA GLY A 83 -1.27 10.62 4.88
C GLY A 83 -0.30 11.78 4.67
N ARG A 84 0.08 12.50 5.73
CA ARG A 84 1.06 13.59 5.69
C ARG A 84 2.44 13.16 5.20
N TYR A 85 2.82 11.87 5.35
CA TYR A 85 4.07 11.38 4.78
C TYR A 85 4.02 11.25 3.26
N THR A 86 2.82 11.17 2.69
CA THR A 86 2.64 11.18 1.24
C THR A 86 2.63 12.60 0.69
N THR A 87 1.88 13.52 1.30
CA THR A 87 1.71 14.90 0.83
C THR A 87 2.74 15.87 1.39
N GLN A 88 3.24 15.64 2.63
CA GLN A 88 4.17 16.52 3.36
C GLN A 88 3.66 17.97 3.53
N ASP A 89 2.35 18.15 3.66
CA ASP A 89 1.72 19.48 3.68
C ASP A 89 1.82 20.16 5.05
N SER A 90 1.87 19.37 6.15
CA SER A 90 1.76 19.92 7.51
C SER A 90 3.07 20.55 8.02
N SER A 91 4.19 19.90 7.78
CA SER A 91 5.54 20.36 8.16
C SER A 91 6.58 19.63 7.32
N PRO A 92 6.86 20.07 6.08
CA PRO A 92 7.64 19.31 5.10
C PRO A 92 8.97 18.76 5.64
N THR A 93 9.75 19.59 6.31
CA THR A 93 11.07 19.20 6.85
C THR A 93 10.95 18.16 7.97
N LYS A 94 10.00 18.34 8.87
CA LYS A 94 9.79 17.42 9.99
C LYS A 94 9.22 16.11 9.50
N ASP A 95 8.18 16.14 8.68
CA ASP A 95 7.52 14.97 8.13
C ASP A 95 8.50 14.13 7.31
N HIS A 96 9.36 14.78 6.53
CA HIS A 96 10.42 14.12 5.77
C HIS A 96 11.47 13.46 6.69
N THR A 97 11.93 14.16 7.73
CA THR A 97 12.91 13.60 8.68
C THR A 97 12.35 12.40 9.44
N GLU A 98 11.11 12.47 9.91
CA GLU A 98 10.42 11.36 10.59
C GLU A 98 10.26 10.16 9.64
N TRP A 99 9.89 10.43 8.40
CA TRP A 99 9.74 9.43 7.36
C TRP A 99 11.07 8.69 7.07
N LEU A 100 12.15 9.41 6.82
CA LEU A 100 13.47 8.83 6.59
C LEU A 100 13.97 8.03 7.80
N GLY A 101 13.76 8.55 9.01
CA GLY A 101 14.08 7.85 10.25
C GLY A 101 13.33 6.52 10.35
N PHE A 102 12.05 6.51 10.02
CA PHE A 102 11.24 5.29 9.99
C PHE A 102 11.75 4.27 8.96
N LEU A 103 12.05 4.70 7.73
CA LEU A 103 12.61 3.83 6.70
C LEU A 103 13.98 3.26 7.11
N GLY A 104 14.82 4.07 7.74
CA GLY A 104 16.10 3.64 8.31
C GLY A 104 15.94 2.53 9.35
N LEU A 105 14.92 2.62 10.21
CA LEU A 105 14.59 1.56 11.17
C LEU A 105 14.16 0.27 10.48
N LEU A 106 13.28 0.35 9.48
CA LEU A 106 12.87 -0.82 8.70
C LEU A 106 14.07 -1.53 8.06
N ARG A 107 14.93 -0.76 7.39
CA ARG A 107 16.14 -1.27 6.75
C ARG A 107 17.11 -1.91 7.76
N LYS A 108 17.28 -1.29 8.93
CA LYS A 108 18.16 -1.78 9.99
C LYS A 108 17.68 -3.11 10.58
N HIS A 109 16.39 -3.24 10.83
CA HIS A 109 15.84 -4.41 11.54
C HIS A 109 15.43 -5.53 10.58
N ARG A 110 15.11 -5.21 9.33
CA ARG A 110 14.66 -6.18 8.32
C ARG A 110 15.47 -6.03 7.02
N THR A 111 16.77 -6.27 7.12
CA THR A 111 17.79 -5.98 6.11
C THR A 111 17.59 -6.70 4.76
N ARG A 112 17.04 -7.93 4.75
CA ARG A 112 16.88 -8.75 3.53
C ARG A 112 15.68 -8.32 2.69
N ALA A 113 14.58 -7.96 3.34
CA ALA A 113 13.34 -7.53 2.70
C ALA A 113 12.62 -6.56 3.67
N PRO A 114 13.00 -5.29 3.74
CA PRO A 114 12.40 -4.30 4.63
C PRO A 114 10.87 -4.27 4.50
N ILE A 115 10.39 -4.34 3.25
CA ILE A 115 8.99 -4.56 2.89
C ILE A 115 8.89 -5.55 1.73
N ASN A 116 7.72 -6.15 1.55
CA ASN A 116 7.41 -7.08 0.45
C ASN A 116 6.60 -6.41 -0.67
N GLY A 117 5.98 -5.27 -0.38
CA GLY A 117 5.21 -4.51 -1.36
C GLY A 117 4.66 -3.23 -0.78
N VAL A 118 4.15 -2.37 -1.66
CA VAL A 118 3.48 -1.13 -1.31
C VAL A 118 2.08 -1.13 -1.90
N ILE A 119 1.10 -0.74 -1.09
CA ILE A 119 -0.28 -0.52 -1.49
C ILE A 119 -0.50 0.99 -1.55
N VAL A 120 -0.86 1.50 -2.73
CA VAL A 120 -1.22 2.90 -2.95
C VAL A 120 -2.73 3.02 -2.92
N ALA A 121 -3.27 3.78 -1.97
CA ALA A 121 -4.70 4.05 -1.87
C ALA A 121 -5.05 5.35 -2.59
N LEU A 122 -5.94 5.28 -3.57
CA LEU A 122 -6.45 6.42 -4.32
C LEU A 122 -7.95 6.59 -4.03
N ASN A 123 -8.35 7.81 -3.69
CA ASN A 123 -9.74 8.15 -3.43
C ASN A 123 -10.46 8.43 -4.77
N ALA A 124 -11.45 7.59 -5.12
CA ALA A 124 -12.22 7.74 -6.36
C ALA A 124 -12.90 9.11 -6.49
N TYR A 125 -13.45 9.61 -5.40
CA TYR A 125 -14.12 10.91 -5.39
C TYR A 125 -13.15 12.06 -5.68
N GLU A 126 -11.96 12.06 -5.08
CA GLU A 126 -10.90 13.03 -5.39
C GLU A 126 -10.50 12.97 -6.87
N LEU A 127 -10.29 11.76 -7.41
CA LEU A 127 -9.91 11.60 -8.82
C LEU A 127 -10.94 12.18 -9.80
N LEU A 128 -12.22 12.20 -9.42
CA LEU A 128 -13.28 12.77 -10.24
C LEU A 128 -13.41 14.29 -10.09
N THR A 129 -13.14 14.82 -8.90
CA THR A 129 -13.34 16.26 -8.59
C THR A 129 -12.12 17.11 -8.91
N LEU A 130 -10.92 16.53 -8.89
CA LEU A 130 -9.68 17.21 -9.21
C LEU A 130 -9.59 17.53 -10.72
N SER A 131 -9.02 18.67 -11.05
CA SER A 131 -8.62 19.03 -12.41
C SER A 131 -7.51 18.08 -12.93
N GLU A 132 -7.25 18.10 -14.22
CA GLU A 132 -6.18 17.30 -14.83
C GLU A 132 -4.81 17.67 -14.24
N ALA A 133 -4.55 18.95 -14.01
CA ALA A 133 -3.30 19.43 -13.42
C ALA A 133 -3.10 18.91 -11.97
N GLU A 134 -4.15 19.00 -11.14
CA GLU A 134 -4.11 18.49 -9.77
C GLU A 134 -3.96 16.98 -9.71
N ARG A 135 -4.60 16.22 -10.61
CA ARG A 135 -4.38 14.77 -10.74
C ARG A 135 -2.95 14.43 -11.12
N ALA A 136 -2.35 15.20 -12.04
CA ALA A 136 -0.96 15.01 -12.45
C ALA A 136 0.01 15.30 -11.30
N GLU A 137 -0.24 16.36 -10.52
CA GLU A 137 0.52 16.69 -9.32
C GLU A 137 0.43 15.59 -8.27
N HIS A 138 -0.79 15.12 -7.97
CA HIS A 138 -1.00 14.01 -7.04
C HIS A 138 -0.27 12.74 -7.49
N ALA A 139 -0.32 12.41 -8.77
CA ALA A 139 0.42 11.27 -9.33
C ALA A 139 1.94 11.45 -9.21
N ALA A 140 2.44 12.69 -9.37
CA ALA A 140 3.85 13.01 -9.17
C ALA A 140 4.27 12.79 -7.71
N LEU A 141 3.51 13.29 -6.74
CA LEU A 141 3.77 13.09 -5.31
C LEU A 141 3.85 11.61 -4.94
N VAL A 142 2.89 10.80 -5.40
CA VAL A 142 2.89 9.35 -5.16
C VAL A 142 4.14 8.70 -5.78
N ARG A 143 4.47 9.04 -7.01
CA ARG A 143 5.66 8.52 -7.71
C ARG A 143 6.95 8.88 -6.97
N ASP A 144 7.07 10.11 -6.50
CA ASP A 144 8.26 10.59 -5.81
C ASP A 144 8.41 9.84 -4.46
N ARG A 145 7.30 9.59 -3.76
CA ARG A 145 7.28 8.78 -2.55
C ARG A 145 7.69 7.33 -2.79
N LEU A 146 7.22 6.71 -3.87
CA LEU A 146 7.64 5.36 -4.26
C LEU A 146 9.12 5.29 -4.67
N SER A 147 9.63 6.35 -5.29
CA SER A 147 11.04 6.46 -5.68
C SER A 147 11.94 6.56 -4.46
N GLU A 148 11.56 7.39 -3.50
CA GLU A 148 12.25 7.54 -2.22
C GLU A 148 12.26 6.23 -1.41
N LEU A 149 11.13 5.53 -1.33
CA LEU A 149 11.05 4.21 -0.71
C LEU A 149 12.06 3.23 -1.32
N ARG A 150 12.18 3.21 -2.66
CA ARG A 150 13.14 2.34 -3.36
C ARG A 150 14.58 2.72 -3.07
N GLN A 151 14.88 4.01 -3.00
CA GLN A 151 16.21 4.52 -2.71
C GLN A 151 16.62 4.22 -1.27
N GLU A 152 15.78 4.58 -0.31
CA GLU A 152 16.09 4.43 1.11
C GLU A 152 16.12 2.97 1.58
N LEU A 153 15.21 2.14 1.10
CA LEU A 153 15.19 0.72 1.44
C LEU A 153 16.18 -0.11 0.62
N GLY A 154 16.68 0.41 -0.51
CA GLY A 154 17.62 -0.26 -1.40
C GLY A 154 17.06 -1.50 -2.08
N ILE A 155 15.72 -1.61 -2.23
CA ILE A 155 15.04 -2.77 -2.79
C ILE A 155 14.03 -2.37 -3.87
N ARG A 156 13.72 -3.32 -4.76
CA ARG A 156 12.55 -3.26 -5.65
C ARG A 156 11.42 -4.05 -5.04
N PHE A 157 10.21 -3.53 -5.12
CA PHE A 157 9.01 -4.15 -4.60
C PHE A 157 7.84 -3.95 -5.58
N PRO A 158 6.85 -4.85 -5.57
CA PRO A 158 5.60 -4.66 -6.30
C PRO A 158 4.79 -3.51 -5.70
N VAL A 159 4.04 -2.83 -6.56
CA VAL A 159 3.12 -1.76 -6.18
C VAL A 159 1.71 -2.19 -6.55
N TYR A 160 0.83 -2.19 -5.57
CA TYR A 160 -0.59 -2.46 -5.72
C TYR A 160 -1.35 -1.14 -5.62
N VAL A 161 -2.24 -0.87 -6.55
CA VAL A 161 -3.09 0.32 -6.48
C VAL A 161 -4.50 -0.12 -6.10
N ILE A 162 -5.02 0.44 -5.02
CA ILE A 162 -6.42 0.25 -4.62
C ILE A 162 -7.19 1.56 -4.81
N VAL A 163 -8.36 1.48 -5.41
CA VAL A 163 -9.27 2.61 -5.54
C VAL A 163 -10.33 2.50 -4.45
N THR A 164 -10.36 3.48 -3.58
CA THR A 164 -11.24 3.53 -2.40
C THR A 164 -12.43 4.46 -2.65
N LYS A 165 -13.42 4.40 -1.76
CA LYS A 165 -14.59 5.30 -1.76
C LYS A 165 -15.39 5.28 -3.07
N LEU A 166 -15.41 4.14 -3.74
CA LEU A 166 -16.25 3.92 -4.92
C LEU A 166 -17.75 4.00 -4.58
N ASP A 167 -18.09 3.71 -3.32
CA ASP A 167 -19.43 3.86 -2.75
C ASP A 167 -19.98 5.29 -2.77
N LEU A 168 -19.10 6.30 -2.90
CA LEU A 168 -19.48 7.70 -3.06
C LEU A 168 -19.82 8.06 -4.50
N LEU A 169 -19.61 7.15 -5.46
CA LEU A 169 -19.97 7.36 -6.85
C LEU A 169 -21.46 7.08 -7.06
N GLY A 170 -22.17 8.03 -7.68
CA GLY A 170 -23.58 7.83 -8.02
C GLY A 170 -23.76 6.58 -8.89
N GLY A 171 -24.68 5.71 -8.49
CA GLY A 171 -24.99 4.46 -9.19
C GLY A 171 -24.11 3.26 -8.81
N PHE A 172 -23.01 3.45 -8.06
CA PHE A 172 -22.13 2.33 -7.70
C PHE A 172 -22.83 1.33 -6.78
N ALA A 173 -23.47 1.80 -5.73
CA ALA A 173 -24.17 0.95 -4.78
C ALA A 173 -25.34 0.21 -5.46
N GLU A 174 -26.09 0.89 -6.29
CA GLU A 174 -27.23 0.36 -7.04
C GLU A 174 -26.79 -0.68 -8.05
N TYR A 175 -25.69 -0.45 -8.74
CA TYR A 175 -25.13 -1.39 -9.72
C TYR A 175 -24.72 -2.72 -9.05
N PHE A 176 -24.05 -2.64 -7.91
CA PHE A 176 -23.53 -3.82 -7.21
C PHE A 176 -24.53 -4.43 -6.19
N GLN A 177 -25.72 -3.86 -5.99
CA GLN A 177 -26.71 -4.35 -5.02
C GLN A 177 -27.21 -5.77 -5.31
N SER A 178 -27.25 -6.15 -6.58
CA SER A 178 -27.71 -7.47 -7.04
C SER A 178 -26.68 -8.58 -6.81
N LEU A 179 -25.41 -8.24 -6.54
CA LEU A 179 -24.38 -9.23 -6.30
C LEU A 179 -24.60 -9.96 -4.98
N THR A 180 -24.40 -11.28 -5.03
CA THR A 180 -24.33 -12.12 -3.83
C THR A 180 -23.15 -11.71 -2.93
N SER A 181 -23.14 -12.17 -1.69
CA SER A 181 -22.02 -11.97 -0.78
C SER A 181 -20.68 -12.45 -1.39
N GLU A 182 -20.69 -13.60 -2.06
CA GLU A 182 -19.51 -14.15 -2.75
C GLU A 182 -19.09 -13.28 -3.96
N GLY A 183 -20.04 -12.79 -4.73
CA GLY A 183 -19.76 -11.88 -5.84
C GLY A 183 -19.07 -10.58 -5.39
N ARG A 184 -19.47 -10.06 -4.22
CA ARG A 184 -18.86 -8.84 -3.65
C ARG A 184 -17.44 -9.04 -3.11
N THR A 185 -17.02 -10.28 -2.86
CA THR A 185 -15.65 -10.59 -2.42
C THR A 185 -14.69 -10.78 -3.59
N GLN A 186 -15.18 -10.86 -4.82
CA GLN A 186 -14.34 -10.99 -6.00
C GLN A 186 -13.53 -9.72 -6.24
N THR A 187 -12.25 -9.90 -6.56
CA THR A 187 -11.38 -8.78 -6.92
C THR A 187 -11.78 -8.22 -8.27
N TRP A 188 -12.18 -6.95 -8.29
CA TRP A 188 -12.39 -6.20 -9.51
C TRP A 188 -11.14 -5.38 -9.84
N GLY A 189 -10.36 -5.84 -10.79
CA GLY A 189 -9.08 -5.23 -11.14
C GLY A 189 -8.28 -6.08 -12.12
N PHE A 190 -7.05 -5.68 -12.34
CA PHE A 190 -6.11 -6.37 -13.22
C PHE A 190 -4.69 -6.31 -12.66
N THR A 191 -3.82 -7.17 -13.16
CA THR A 191 -2.40 -7.22 -12.79
C THR A 191 -1.56 -7.04 -14.04
N LEU A 192 -0.65 -6.08 -14.00
CA LEU A 192 0.35 -5.91 -15.05
C LEU A 192 1.51 -6.89 -14.83
N PRO A 193 2.08 -7.48 -15.90
CA PRO A 193 3.20 -8.37 -15.77
C PRO A 193 4.42 -7.67 -15.19
N TYR A 194 5.05 -8.30 -14.19
CA TYR A 194 6.29 -7.79 -13.62
C TYR A 194 7.44 -8.00 -14.60
N GLN A 195 7.95 -6.90 -15.14
CA GLN A 195 9.11 -6.92 -16.00
C GLN A 195 10.37 -6.63 -15.17
N GLY A 196 11.02 -7.67 -14.69
CA GLY A 196 12.25 -7.63 -13.88
C GLY A 196 13.50 -7.28 -14.68
N GLY A 197 13.46 -6.27 -15.54
CA GLY A 197 14.61 -5.81 -16.30
C GLY A 197 15.51 -4.85 -15.52
N LYS A 198 16.82 -5.08 -15.54
CA LYS A 198 17.84 -4.08 -15.24
C LYS A 198 18.00 -3.18 -16.48
N SER A 199 17.03 -2.30 -16.76
CA SER A 199 17.25 -1.31 -17.82
C SER A 199 18.03 -0.14 -17.24
N SER A 200 19.25 0.01 -17.70
CA SER A 200 20.14 1.13 -17.37
C SER A 200 20.04 2.28 -18.40
N ASN A 201 19.31 2.08 -19.50
CA ASN A 201 19.23 3.04 -20.60
C ASN A 201 17.94 3.87 -20.56
N THR A 202 18.07 5.18 -20.66
CA THR A 202 16.95 6.14 -20.64
C THR A 202 15.96 5.92 -21.78
N ALA A 203 16.44 5.51 -22.97
CA ALA A 203 15.61 5.22 -24.14
C ALA A 203 14.74 3.95 -23.93
N GLU A 204 15.32 2.88 -23.36
CA GLU A 204 14.58 1.65 -23.01
C GLU A 204 13.53 1.94 -21.93
N THR A 205 13.83 2.83 -20.98
CA THR A 205 12.89 3.25 -19.94
C THR A 205 11.70 4.01 -20.53
N ALA A 206 11.92 4.86 -21.53
CA ALA A 206 10.86 5.60 -22.21
C ALA A 206 9.96 4.67 -23.04
N GLY A 207 10.54 3.75 -23.80
CA GLY A 207 9.80 2.72 -24.56
C GLY A 207 8.98 1.82 -23.63
N HIS A 208 9.55 1.41 -22.52
CA HIS A 208 8.86 0.62 -21.52
C HIS A 208 7.65 1.33 -20.90
N ARG A 209 7.78 2.63 -20.61
CA ARG A 209 6.65 3.46 -20.13
C ARG A 209 5.52 3.56 -21.14
N ALA A 210 5.84 3.66 -22.43
CA ALA A 210 4.82 3.71 -23.48
C ALA A 210 4.04 2.39 -23.56
N VAL A 211 4.74 1.26 -23.53
CA VAL A 211 4.12 -0.08 -23.51
C VAL A 211 3.24 -0.28 -22.27
N LEU A 212 3.71 0.11 -21.09
CA LEU A 212 2.91 0.02 -19.87
C LEU A 212 1.66 0.90 -19.91
N ARG A 213 1.78 2.11 -20.48
CA ARG A 213 0.62 3.01 -20.65
C ARG A 213 -0.44 2.40 -21.56
N GLU A 214 -0.02 1.79 -22.67
CA GLU A 214 -0.89 1.10 -23.58
C GLU A 214 -1.57 -0.11 -22.94
N GLN A 215 -0.81 -0.95 -22.23
CA GLN A 215 -1.34 -2.10 -21.49
C GLN A 215 -2.37 -1.68 -20.44
N VAL A 216 -2.09 -0.63 -19.65
CA VAL A 216 -3.06 -0.07 -18.70
C VAL A 216 -4.35 0.35 -19.40
N GLY A 217 -4.25 1.01 -20.55
CA GLY A 217 -5.41 1.42 -21.33
C GLY A 217 -6.26 0.23 -21.79
N VAL A 218 -5.62 -0.82 -22.30
CA VAL A 218 -6.31 -2.04 -22.74
C VAL A 218 -6.99 -2.74 -21.56
N GLU A 219 -6.29 -2.92 -20.43
CA GLU A 219 -6.84 -3.58 -19.24
C GLU A 219 -8.02 -2.80 -18.63
N PHE A 220 -7.95 -1.45 -18.63
CA PHE A 220 -9.09 -0.62 -18.23
C PHE A 220 -10.28 -0.77 -19.19
N GLY A 221 -10.04 -0.88 -20.49
CA GLY A 221 -11.07 -1.18 -21.47
C GLY A 221 -11.78 -2.49 -21.15
N LEU A 222 -11.02 -3.56 -20.98
CA LEU A 222 -11.55 -4.88 -20.62
C LEU A 222 -12.28 -4.88 -19.26
N LEU A 223 -11.79 -4.11 -18.28
CA LEU A 223 -12.44 -3.98 -16.99
C LEU A 223 -13.80 -3.28 -17.11
N LYS A 224 -13.88 -2.23 -17.94
CA LYS A 224 -15.12 -1.51 -18.25
C LYS A 224 -16.15 -2.42 -18.97
N ASP A 225 -15.68 -3.23 -19.94
CA ASP A 225 -16.54 -4.13 -20.69
C ASP A 225 -17.17 -5.24 -19.82
N ARG A 226 -16.53 -5.58 -18.70
CA ARG A 226 -17.11 -6.49 -17.69
C ARG A 226 -18.25 -5.86 -16.87
N LEU A 227 -18.40 -4.55 -16.93
CA LEU A 227 -19.48 -3.82 -16.26
C LEU A 227 -20.67 -3.55 -17.17
N ALA A 228 -20.52 -3.70 -18.47
CA ALA A 228 -21.57 -3.52 -19.47
C ALA A 228 -22.40 -4.79 -19.63
#